data_251c68b755747368cef3e16dbde41238
#
_entry.id   251c68b755747368cef3e16dbde41238
#
_cell.length_a   1.000
_cell.length_b   1.000
_cell.length_c   1.000
_cell.angle_alpha   90.00
_cell.angle_beta   90.00
_cell.angle_gamma   90.00
#
_symmetry.space_group_name_H-M   'P 1'
#
loop_
_entity.id
_entity.type
_entity.pdbx_description
1 polymer ?
#
loop_
_entity_poly.entity_id
_entity_poly.type
_entity_poly.pdbx_seq_one_letter_code
_entity_poly.pdbx_strand_id
1 'polypeptide(L)'
;MTQVPGVGRHRIAVPHQAEPLSLVSQDGIALAAMHLPNPSSSTAIVVAHGFGGAHDQERVERIAQLLNEESSVVAVTQRGHGDSGGMTTLGHREPMDVEAAVAWAREAGYDRVVTVGFSMGAAVVLRHAALLGPGSSDAVVAVSGPAYWFYRGTTPMRWLHRGISTPAGRAYIRTALGTRVDPEPWPDPPPMPPTEAAARVREHGIDLLIVHGDADGFFPLDHPRALHEAGPGSELWIEPGFGHAEGAIEEELVRRIGTWAMQGAGRGASPELSG
;
A
#
# COMPACT_ATOMS: atom_id res chain seq x y z
N MET A 1 12.60 -50.24 -22.46
CA MET A 1 11.42 -49.34 -22.39
C MET A 1 11.71 -48.31 -21.31
N THR A 2 12.19 -47.17 -21.74
CA THR A 2 12.63 -46.06 -20.86
C THR A 2 11.46 -45.06 -20.78
N GLN A 3 10.87 -44.87 -19.60
CA GLN A 3 9.82 -43.85 -19.39
C GLN A 3 10.45 -42.45 -19.41
N VAL A 4 9.90 -41.56 -20.23
CA VAL A 4 10.21 -40.14 -20.29
C VAL A 4 9.41 -39.46 -19.16
N PRO A 5 10.05 -38.60 -18.32
CA PRO A 5 9.32 -37.83 -17.29
C PRO A 5 8.40 -36.81 -17.94
N GLY A 6 7.16 -36.74 -17.46
CA GLY A 6 6.13 -35.84 -17.94
C GLY A 6 6.52 -34.37 -17.72
N VAL A 7 6.46 -33.63 -18.80
CA VAL A 7 6.54 -32.15 -18.80
C VAL A 7 5.31 -31.63 -18.06
N GLY A 8 5.53 -31.04 -16.89
CA GLY A 8 4.51 -30.33 -16.14
C GLY A 8 3.92 -29.21 -17.04
N ARG A 9 2.62 -29.31 -17.30
CA ARG A 9 1.88 -28.25 -17.98
C ARG A 9 1.83 -27.04 -17.03
N HIS A 10 2.69 -26.05 -17.27
CA HIS A 10 2.43 -24.71 -16.74
C HIS A 10 1.04 -24.27 -17.24
N ARG A 11 0.07 -24.20 -16.36
CA ARG A 11 -1.17 -23.48 -16.63
C ARG A 11 -0.78 -22.03 -16.83
N ILE A 12 -0.89 -21.54 -18.06
CA ILE A 12 -0.90 -20.10 -18.32
C ILE A 12 -2.16 -19.60 -17.61
N ALA A 13 -1.99 -18.88 -16.51
CA ALA A 13 -3.10 -18.20 -15.85
C ALA A 13 -3.71 -17.23 -16.86
N VAL A 14 -4.98 -17.42 -17.19
CA VAL A 14 -5.74 -16.43 -17.97
C VAL A 14 -5.85 -15.21 -17.06
N PRO A 15 -5.39 -14.02 -17.49
CA PRO A 15 -5.54 -12.82 -16.67
C PRO A 15 -7.04 -12.64 -16.34
N HIS A 16 -7.38 -12.61 -15.06
CA HIS A 16 -8.73 -12.31 -14.65
C HIS A 16 -9.05 -10.88 -15.06
N GLN A 17 -10.20 -10.68 -15.69
CA GLN A 17 -10.58 -9.36 -16.20
C GLN A 17 -10.87 -8.44 -15.01
N ALA A 18 -10.26 -7.26 -15.00
CA ALA A 18 -10.51 -6.25 -13.97
C ALA A 18 -11.96 -5.76 -14.07
N GLU A 19 -12.63 -5.71 -12.95
CA GLU A 19 -14.00 -5.22 -12.81
C GLU A 19 -13.97 -3.81 -12.21
N PRO A 20 -14.60 -2.81 -12.86
CA PRO A 20 -14.73 -1.49 -12.26
C PRO A 20 -15.50 -1.57 -10.95
N LEU A 21 -15.01 -0.89 -9.91
CA LEU A 21 -15.61 -0.84 -8.59
C LEU A 21 -15.79 0.62 -8.15
N SER A 22 -16.95 0.93 -7.60
CA SER A 22 -17.24 2.22 -6.99
C SER A 22 -17.47 2.02 -5.50
N LEU A 23 -16.70 2.73 -4.68
CA LEU A 23 -16.79 2.68 -3.23
C LEU A 23 -17.21 4.05 -2.67
N VAL A 24 -17.66 4.07 -1.44
CA VAL A 24 -17.97 5.32 -0.73
C VAL A 24 -17.29 5.26 0.62
N SER A 25 -16.44 6.24 0.92
CA SER A 25 -15.79 6.35 2.23
C SER A 25 -16.80 6.72 3.33
N GLN A 26 -16.43 6.51 4.57
CA GLN A 26 -17.27 6.80 5.74
C GLN A 26 -17.74 8.27 5.80
N ASP A 27 -16.95 9.19 5.29
CA ASP A 27 -17.28 10.62 5.18
C ASP A 27 -17.94 11.01 3.84
N GLY A 28 -18.45 10.02 3.10
CA GLY A 28 -19.29 10.21 1.92
C GLY A 28 -18.55 10.53 0.63
N ILE A 29 -17.24 10.32 0.56
CA ILE A 29 -16.46 10.53 -0.69
C ILE A 29 -16.64 9.33 -1.62
N ALA A 30 -17.08 9.57 -2.85
CA ALA A 30 -17.10 8.55 -3.90
C ALA A 30 -15.66 8.24 -4.36
N LEU A 31 -15.31 6.96 -4.39
CA LEU A 31 -13.98 6.47 -4.73
C LEU A 31 -14.07 5.54 -5.93
N ALA A 32 -13.23 5.77 -6.93
CA ALA A 32 -13.02 4.86 -8.03
C ALA A 32 -12.04 3.76 -7.60
N ALA A 33 -12.31 2.54 -8.01
CA ALA A 33 -11.47 1.38 -7.71
C ALA A 33 -11.59 0.34 -8.82
N MET A 34 -10.75 -0.67 -8.79
CA MET A 34 -10.91 -1.89 -9.56
C MET A 34 -10.80 -3.12 -8.67
N HIS A 35 -11.54 -4.14 -9.02
CA HIS A 35 -11.44 -5.47 -8.43
C HIS A 35 -10.92 -6.46 -9.48
N LEU A 36 -9.90 -7.21 -9.13
CA LEU A 36 -9.40 -8.35 -9.89
C LEU A 36 -9.72 -9.61 -9.06
N PRO A 37 -10.80 -10.35 -9.41
CA PRO A 37 -11.15 -11.56 -8.68
C PRO A 37 -10.13 -12.66 -8.95
N ASN A 38 -9.86 -13.50 -7.94
CA ASN A 38 -9.18 -14.77 -8.08
C ASN A 38 -10.00 -15.84 -7.36
N PRO A 39 -10.80 -16.64 -8.09
CA PRO A 39 -11.69 -17.62 -7.48
C PRO A 39 -11.00 -18.74 -6.71
N SER A 40 -9.67 -18.85 -6.86
CA SER A 40 -8.87 -19.86 -6.15
C SER A 40 -8.37 -19.37 -4.79
N SER A 41 -8.66 -18.10 -4.42
CA SER A 41 -8.14 -17.48 -3.20
C SER A 41 -9.27 -16.87 -2.37
N SER A 42 -9.27 -17.13 -1.07
CA SER A 42 -10.12 -16.42 -0.09
C SER A 42 -9.44 -15.17 0.49
N THR A 43 -8.26 -14.80 -0.04
CA THR A 43 -7.53 -13.59 0.37
C THR A 43 -7.75 -12.48 -0.64
N ALA A 44 -8.01 -11.27 -0.15
CA ALA A 44 -7.96 -10.04 -0.92
C ALA A 44 -6.78 -9.16 -0.49
N ILE A 45 -6.06 -8.61 -1.47
CA ILE A 45 -5.04 -7.58 -1.25
C ILE A 45 -5.62 -6.24 -1.65
N VAL A 46 -5.71 -5.31 -0.71
CA VAL A 46 -6.10 -3.91 -0.96
C VAL A 46 -4.86 -3.09 -1.24
N VAL A 47 -4.80 -2.48 -2.43
CA VAL A 47 -3.66 -1.68 -2.89
C VAL A 47 -3.98 -0.20 -2.77
N ALA A 48 -3.15 0.54 -2.02
CA ALA A 48 -3.19 2.00 -1.87
C ALA A 48 -1.96 2.64 -2.53
N HIS A 49 -2.19 3.41 -3.59
CA HIS A 49 -1.14 4.05 -4.40
C HIS A 49 -0.46 5.22 -3.69
N GLY A 50 0.70 5.67 -4.19
CA GLY A 50 1.41 6.87 -3.77
C GLY A 50 0.75 8.16 -4.26
N PHE A 51 1.30 9.31 -3.84
CA PHE A 51 0.82 10.63 -4.28
C PHE A 51 0.89 10.80 -5.80
N GLY A 52 -0.21 11.21 -6.40
CA GLY A 52 -0.33 11.34 -7.86
C GLY A 52 -0.68 10.05 -8.59
N GLY A 53 -0.88 8.93 -7.87
CA GLY A 53 -1.29 7.65 -8.43
C GLY A 53 -2.81 7.54 -8.63
N ALA A 54 -3.23 6.48 -9.31
CA ALA A 54 -4.62 6.04 -9.45
C ALA A 54 -4.64 4.56 -9.84
N HIS A 55 -5.76 3.86 -9.56
CA HIS A 55 -5.90 2.43 -9.82
C HIS A 55 -5.73 2.05 -11.30
N ASP A 56 -6.08 2.95 -12.23
CA ASP A 56 -6.05 2.80 -13.67
C ASP A 56 -4.74 3.26 -14.33
N GLN A 57 -3.73 3.62 -13.55
CA GLN A 57 -2.40 3.89 -14.08
C GLN A 57 -1.65 2.59 -14.34
N GLU A 58 -0.98 2.48 -15.49
CA GLU A 58 -0.27 1.29 -15.96
C GLU A 58 0.59 0.62 -14.87
N ARG A 59 1.27 1.42 -14.04
CA ARG A 59 2.12 0.91 -12.94
C ARG A 59 1.32 0.22 -11.85
N VAL A 60 0.20 0.82 -11.45
CA VAL A 60 -0.68 0.27 -10.40
C VAL A 60 -1.44 -0.94 -10.94
N GLU A 61 -1.93 -0.88 -12.18
CA GLU A 61 -2.53 -2.03 -12.86
C GLU A 61 -1.56 -3.21 -12.96
N ARG A 62 -0.29 -2.95 -13.34
CA ARG A 62 0.73 -4.00 -13.42
C ARG A 62 0.97 -4.66 -12.06
N ILE A 63 1.11 -3.87 -10.99
CA ILE A 63 1.26 -4.37 -9.62
C ILE A 63 0.03 -5.22 -9.24
N ALA A 64 -1.18 -4.72 -9.50
CA ALA A 64 -2.40 -5.43 -9.17
C ALA A 64 -2.51 -6.76 -9.93
N GLN A 65 -2.14 -6.81 -11.22
CA GLN A 65 -2.11 -8.05 -12.02
C GLN A 65 -1.14 -9.08 -11.46
N LEU A 66 0.06 -8.67 -11.03
CA LEU A 66 1.05 -9.56 -10.45
C LEU A 66 0.59 -10.11 -9.09
N LEU A 67 0.01 -9.28 -8.23
CA LEU A 67 -0.57 -9.72 -6.98
C LEU A 67 -1.78 -10.65 -7.19
N ASN A 68 -2.52 -10.47 -8.30
CA ASN A 68 -3.66 -11.31 -8.65
C ASN A 68 -3.26 -12.73 -9.07
N GLU A 69 -1.99 -13.00 -9.32
CA GLU A 69 -1.51 -14.37 -9.58
C GLU A 69 -1.84 -15.33 -8.43
N GLU A 70 -1.87 -14.85 -7.17
CA GLU A 70 -2.10 -15.67 -5.98
C GLU A 70 -3.30 -15.24 -5.12
N SER A 71 -3.82 -14.01 -5.30
CA SER A 71 -4.88 -13.43 -4.48
C SER A 71 -5.91 -12.65 -5.32
N SER A 72 -7.07 -12.37 -4.76
CA SER A 72 -7.90 -11.29 -5.30
C SER A 72 -7.28 -9.93 -4.96
N VAL A 73 -7.52 -8.92 -5.80
CA VAL A 73 -6.95 -7.58 -5.58
C VAL A 73 -8.05 -6.53 -5.67
N VAL A 74 -8.04 -5.57 -4.74
CA VAL A 74 -8.83 -4.34 -4.80
C VAL A 74 -7.86 -3.16 -4.84
N ALA A 75 -7.71 -2.51 -5.98
CA ALA A 75 -6.91 -1.31 -6.08
C ALA A 75 -7.81 -0.08 -6.01
N VAL A 76 -7.66 0.72 -4.95
CA VAL A 76 -8.47 1.92 -4.72
C VAL A 76 -7.73 3.19 -5.14
N THR A 77 -8.39 4.06 -5.87
CA THR A 77 -7.93 5.43 -6.07
C THR A 77 -8.35 6.28 -4.87
N GLN A 78 -7.37 6.75 -4.12
CA GLN A 78 -7.61 7.54 -2.92
C GLN A 78 -8.22 8.90 -3.27
N ARG A 79 -8.93 9.51 -2.31
CA ARG A 79 -9.57 10.83 -2.48
C ARG A 79 -8.66 11.86 -3.12
N GLY A 80 -9.21 12.70 -3.93
CA GLY A 80 -8.48 13.77 -4.61
C GLY A 80 -7.63 13.33 -5.78
N HIS A 81 -7.54 12.05 -6.10
CA HIS A 81 -6.78 11.51 -7.23
C HIS A 81 -7.71 10.96 -8.31
N GLY A 82 -7.25 10.95 -9.56
CA GLY A 82 -7.98 10.39 -10.70
C GLY A 82 -9.47 10.71 -10.66
N ASP A 83 -10.32 9.71 -10.85
CA ASP A 83 -11.77 9.82 -10.87
C ASP A 83 -12.43 9.77 -9.48
N SER A 84 -11.66 9.58 -8.40
CA SER A 84 -12.19 9.66 -7.03
C SER A 84 -12.56 11.09 -6.66
N GLY A 85 -13.61 11.25 -5.87
CA GLY A 85 -14.07 12.54 -5.36
C GLY A 85 -13.13 13.17 -4.33
N GLY A 86 -13.55 14.31 -3.78
CA GLY A 86 -12.86 15.00 -2.69
C GLY A 86 -11.52 15.61 -3.06
N MET A 87 -10.71 15.84 -2.02
CA MET A 87 -9.34 16.35 -2.10
C MET A 87 -8.43 15.52 -1.21
N THR A 88 -7.18 15.29 -1.65
CA THR A 88 -6.22 14.57 -0.82
C THR A 88 -5.77 15.44 0.34
N THR A 89 -5.77 14.83 1.51
CA THR A 89 -5.28 15.39 2.76
C THR A 89 -3.90 14.85 3.14
N LEU A 90 -3.20 14.23 2.16
CA LEU A 90 -1.82 13.75 2.28
C LEU A 90 -1.61 12.72 3.40
N GLY A 91 -2.58 11.83 3.58
CA GLY A 91 -2.52 10.77 4.58
C GLY A 91 -3.32 11.02 5.86
N HIS A 92 -4.03 12.17 5.99
CA HIS A 92 -4.85 12.44 7.17
C HIS A 92 -6.20 11.69 7.13
N ARG A 93 -6.99 11.86 6.05
CA ARG A 93 -8.32 11.25 5.90
C ARG A 93 -8.35 10.04 4.98
N GLU A 94 -7.30 9.79 4.22
CA GLU A 94 -7.17 8.65 3.32
C GLU A 94 -7.29 7.27 4.00
N PRO A 95 -7.02 7.10 5.32
CA PRO A 95 -7.39 5.85 5.99
C PRO A 95 -8.86 5.44 5.84
N MET A 96 -9.79 6.40 5.69
CA MET A 96 -11.21 6.10 5.41
C MET A 96 -11.42 5.53 4.00
N ASP A 97 -10.55 5.86 3.04
CA ASP A 97 -10.62 5.35 1.68
C ASP A 97 -10.15 3.89 1.62
N VAL A 98 -9.08 3.59 2.37
CA VAL A 98 -8.60 2.21 2.53
C VAL A 98 -9.64 1.36 3.26
N GLU A 99 -10.28 1.92 4.30
CA GLU A 99 -11.34 1.22 5.03
C GLU A 99 -12.53 0.88 4.12
N ALA A 100 -12.93 1.78 3.22
CA ALA A 100 -14.00 1.49 2.27
C ALA A 100 -13.67 0.28 1.38
N ALA A 101 -12.41 0.12 0.97
CA ALA A 101 -11.98 -1.03 0.17
C ALA A 101 -11.87 -2.32 1.02
N VAL A 102 -11.39 -2.21 2.26
CA VAL A 102 -11.31 -3.35 3.20
C VAL A 102 -12.71 -3.84 3.58
N ALA A 103 -13.60 -2.93 3.94
CA ALA A 103 -14.99 -3.26 4.28
C ALA A 103 -15.69 -3.96 3.11
N TRP A 104 -15.55 -3.42 1.88
CA TRP A 104 -16.07 -4.06 0.69
C TRP A 104 -15.50 -5.47 0.50
N ALA A 105 -14.21 -5.67 0.68
CA ALA A 105 -13.59 -7.00 0.55
C ALA A 105 -14.15 -7.99 1.60
N ARG A 106 -14.35 -7.54 2.83
CA ARG A 106 -14.98 -8.35 3.89
C ARG A 106 -16.43 -8.71 3.55
N GLU A 107 -17.22 -7.74 3.07
CA GLU A 107 -18.60 -7.95 2.63
C GLU A 107 -18.71 -8.86 1.40
N ALA A 108 -17.71 -8.83 0.52
CA ALA A 108 -17.59 -9.76 -0.61
C ALA A 108 -17.22 -11.19 -0.19
N GLY A 109 -16.90 -11.43 1.09
CA GLY A 109 -16.68 -12.76 1.66
C GLY A 109 -15.21 -13.21 1.68
N TYR A 110 -14.26 -12.28 1.56
CA TYR A 110 -12.85 -12.63 1.72
C TYR A 110 -12.51 -12.86 3.20
N ASP A 111 -11.97 -14.04 3.50
CA ASP A 111 -11.60 -14.44 4.88
C ASP A 111 -10.40 -13.64 5.39
N ARG A 112 -9.45 -13.32 4.49
CA ARG A 112 -8.23 -12.59 4.79
C ARG A 112 -8.15 -11.33 3.93
N VAL A 113 -7.83 -10.19 4.54
CA VAL A 113 -7.60 -8.91 3.84
C VAL A 113 -6.26 -8.33 4.26
N VAL A 114 -5.38 -8.16 3.28
CA VAL A 114 -4.04 -7.58 3.46
C VAL A 114 -4.00 -6.22 2.79
N THR A 115 -3.43 -5.21 3.44
CA THR A 115 -3.26 -3.90 2.83
C THR A 115 -1.82 -3.69 2.38
N VAL A 116 -1.63 -3.26 1.14
CA VAL A 116 -0.33 -2.92 0.54
C VAL A 116 -0.36 -1.46 0.12
N GLY A 117 0.50 -0.65 0.72
CA GLY A 117 0.57 0.78 0.43
C GLY A 117 1.94 1.19 -0.12
N PHE A 118 1.93 2.13 -1.06
CA PHE A 118 3.13 2.66 -1.71
C PHE A 118 3.32 4.14 -1.37
N SER A 119 4.52 4.55 -0.96
CA SER A 119 4.86 5.96 -0.67
C SER A 119 3.86 6.60 0.31
N MET A 120 3.05 7.57 -0.13
CA MET A 120 1.95 8.13 0.66
C MET A 120 0.99 7.02 1.12
N GLY A 121 0.63 6.09 0.24
CA GLY A 121 -0.22 4.93 0.54
C GLY A 121 0.35 4.05 1.65
N ALA A 122 1.67 3.92 1.78
CA ALA A 122 2.31 3.20 2.87
C ALA A 122 1.99 3.82 4.24
N ALA A 123 2.09 5.16 4.34
CA ALA A 123 1.68 5.86 5.56
C ALA A 123 0.17 5.74 5.83
N VAL A 124 -0.64 5.69 4.77
CA VAL A 124 -2.10 5.56 4.87
C VAL A 124 -2.50 4.18 5.41
N VAL A 125 -1.95 3.07 4.85
CA VAL A 125 -2.27 1.71 5.34
C VAL A 125 -1.77 1.45 6.76
N LEU A 126 -0.60 2.00 7.14
CA LEU A 126 -0.13 1.96 8.52
C LEU A 126 -1.11 2.66 9.45
N ARG A 127 -1.54 3.88 9.10
CA ARG A 127 -2.50 4.64 9.92
C ARG A 127 -3.89 4.01 9.94
N HIS A 128 -4.34 3.42 8.83
CA HIS A 128 -5.59 2.68 8.77
C HIS A 128 -5.59 1.56 9.81
N ALA A 129 -4.61 0.67 9.78
CA ALA A 129 -4.52 -0.44 10.70
C ALA A 129 -4.30 0.01 12.17
N ALA A 130 -3.53 1.08 12.39
CA ALA A 130 -3.30 1.64 13.72
C ALA A 130 -4.53 2.30 14.35
N LEU A 131 -5.38 2.94 13.55
CA LEU A 131 -6.57 3.65 14.02
C LEU A 131 -7.76 2.70 14.27
N LEU A 132 -7.92 1.68 13.43
CA LEU A 132 -9.06 0.77 13.50
C LEU A 132 -8.76 -0.51 14.29
N GLY A 133 -7.50 -0.87 14.44
CA GLY A 133 -7.08 -1.98 15.27
C GLY A 133 -7.35 -3.36 14.69
N PRO A 134 -7.46 -4.39 15.55
CA PRO A 134 -7.65 -5.77 15.11
C PRO A 134 -8.93 -5.94 14.26
N GLY A 135 -8.80 -6.65 13.14
CA GLY A 135 -9.89 -6.87 12.18
C GLY A 135 -9.94 -5.86 11.03
N SER A 136 -9.21 -4.75 11.10
CA SER A 136 -9.08 -3.81 9.97
C SER A 136 -8.30 -4.42 8.81
N SER A 137 -7.13 -4.99 9.10
CA SER A 137 -6.29 -5.73 8.16
C SER A 137 -5.67 -6.91 8.87
N ASP A 138 -5.48 -8.04 8.18
CA ASP A 138 -4.79 -9.21 8.73
C ASP A 138 -3.26 -9.08 8.64
N ALA A 139 -2.79 -8.26 7.70
CA ALA A 139 -1.40 -7.87 7.57
C ALA A 139 -1.27 -6.55 6.81
N VAL A 140 -0.18 -5.86 7.01
CA VAL A 140 0.15 -4.57 6.36
C VAL A 140 1.50 -4.67 5.69
N VAL A 141 1.58 -4.19 4.44
CA VAL A 141 2.84 -4.00 3.71
C VAL A 141 3.02 -2.52 3.39
N ALA A 142 4.10 -1.94 3.89
CA ALA A 142 4.47 -0.54 3.66
C ALA A 142 5.68 -0.45 2.74
N VAL A 143 5.48 -0.03 1.48
CA VAL A 143 6.52 0.05 0.45
C VAL A 143 6.96 1.49 0.25
N SER A 144 8.25 1.79 0.39
CA SER A 144 8.85 3.12 0.22
C SER A 144 8.14 4.22 1.02
N GLY A 145 7.68 3.91 2.24
CA GLY A 145 6.89 4.80 3.07
C GLY A 145 7.74 5.83 3.83
N PRO A 146 7.16 7.04 4.12
CA PRO A 146 7.76 7.99 5.05
C PRO A 146 7.64 7.49 6.50
N ALA A 147 8.64 7.78 7.33
CA ALA A 147 8.56 7.58 8.78
C ALA A 147 8.00 8.79 9.52
N TYR A 148 8.19 9.97 8.94
CA TYR A 148 7.89 11.25 9.57
C TYR A 148 7.08 12.15 8.62
N TRP A 149 6.15 12.91 9.20
CA TRP A 149 5.52 14.01 8.51
C TRP A 149 6.50 15.18 8.31
N PHE A 150 6.21 16.03 7.34
CA PHE A 150 6.98 17.26 7.04
C PHE A 150 8.46 17.03 6.67
N TYR A 151 8.86 15.80 6.33
CA TYR A 151 10.22 15.53 5.88
C TYR A 151 10.58 16.33 4.62
N ARG A 152 11.71 17.04 4.67
CA ARG A 152 12.24 17.88 3.57
C ARG A 152 13.72 17.65 3.30
N GLY A 153 14.26 16.52 3.72
CA GLY A 153 15.68 16.21 3.60
C GLY A 153 16.17 16.05 2.17
N THR A 154 15.31 15.57 1.26
CA THR A 154 15.66 15.37 -0.15
C THR A 154 15.12 16.46 -1.06
N THR A 155 15.73 16.60 -2.26
CA THR A 155 15.26 17.57 -3.25
C THR A 155 13.84 17.31 -3.74
N PRO A 156 13.45 16.06 -4.09
CA PRO A 156 12.06 15.75 -4.47
C PRO A 156 11.05 16.15 -3.39
N MET A 157 11.34 15.85 -2.11
CA MET A 157 10.44 16.18 -1.01
C MET A 157 10.34 17.70 -0.79
N ARG A 158 11.41 18.46 -0.95
CA ARG A 158 11.35 19.94 -0.91
C ARG A 158 10.45 20.51 -2.01
N TRP A 159 10.55 19.97 -3.24
CA TRP A 159 9.70 20.40 -4.35
C TRP A 159 8.24 20.01 -4.12
N LEU A 160 7.98 18.78 -3.63
CA LEU A 160 6.63 18.35 -3.29
C LEU A 160 6.00 19.29 -2.25
N HIS A 161 6.70 19.54 -1.14
CA HIS A 161 6.21 20.45 -0.10
C HIS A 161 5.94 21.86 -0.64
N ARG A 162 6.79 22.38 -1.51
CA ARG A 162 6.54 23.69 -2.15
C ARG A 162 5.29 23.63 -3.05
N GLY A 163 5.12 22.56 -3.80
CA GLY A 163 3.96 22.35 -4.66
C GLY A 163 2.65 22.33 -3.88
N ILE A 164 2.55 21.51 -2.86
CA ILE A 164 1.33 21.35 -2.06
C ILE A 164 1.01 22.59 -1.21
N SER A 165 2.02 23.37 -0.80
CA SER A 165 1.86 24.51 0.10
C SER A 165 1.44 25.79 -0.60
N THR A 166 1.53 25.88 -1.93
CA THR A 166 1.24 27.12 -2.67
C THR A 166 0.04 26.96 -3.62
N PRO A 167 -0.80 28.00 -3.80
CA PRO A 167 -1.93 27.91 -4.75
C PRO A 167 -1.48 27.56 -6.19
N ALA A 168 -0.39 28.16 -6.67
CA ALA A 168 0.15 27.88 -8.00
C ALA A 168 0.68 26.44 -8.11
N GLY A 169 1.35 25.95 -7.06
CA GLY A 169 1.83 24.57 -7.02
C GLY A 169 0.67 23.56 -7.00
N ARG A 170 -0.38 23.80 -6.22
CA ARG A 170 -1.59 22.94 -6.23
C ARG A 170 -2.29 22.97 -7.58
N ALA A 171 -2.37 24.14 -8.24
CA ALA A 171 -2.90 24.23 -9.60
C ALA A 171 -2.08 23.41 -10.60
N TYR A 172 -0.74 23.48 -10.52
CA TYR A 172 0.15 22.67 -11.33
C TYR A 172 -0.04 21.15 -11.06
N ILE A 173 -0.06 20.74 -9.79
CA ILE A 173 -0.30 19.34 -9.39
C ILE A 173 -1.63 18.84 -9.94
N ARG A 174 -2.68 19.67 -9.86
CA ARG A 174 -4.00 19.32 -10.42
C ARG A 174 -3.95 19.10 -11.93
N THR A 175 -3.25 19.94 -12.67
CA THR A 175 -3.18 19.83 -14.14
C THR A 175 -2.21 18.76 -14.61
N ALA A 176 -1.09 18.56 -13.91
CA ALA A 176 -0.03 17.63 -14.32
C ALA A 176 -0.25 16.19 -13.81
N LEU A 177 -0.84 16.04 -12.63
CA LEU A 177 -1.02 14.73 -11.97
C LEU A 177 -2.49 14.34 -11.75
N GLY A 178 -3.45 15.18 -12.16
CA GLY A 178 -4.86 14.93 -11.88
C GLY A 178 -5.22 14.92 -10.38
N THR A 179 -4.36 15.51 -9.53
CA THR A 179 -4.48 15.42 -8.07
C THR A 179 -4.95 16.73 -7.46
N ARG A 180 -6.04 16.67 -6.71
CA ARG A 180 -6.65 17.79 -6.01
C ARG A 180 -6.21 17.79 -4.55
N VAL A 181 -5.33 18.71 -4.17
CA VAL A 181 -4.78 18.82 -2.81
C VAL A 181 -5.64 19.77 -1.98
N ASP A 182 -6.04 19.33 -0.79
CA ASP A 182 -6.77 20.14 0.18
C ASP A 182 -5.89 21.33 0.62
N PRO A 183 -6.39 22.58 0.47
CA PRO A 183 -5.67 23.76 0.93
C PRO A 183 -5.69 23.92 2.46
N GLU A 184 -6.60 23.24 3.15
CA GLU A 184 -6.71 23.34 4.60
C GLU A 184 -5.49 22.72 5.30
N PRO A 185 -4.95 23.37 6.34
CA PRO A 185 -3.88 22.80 7.13
C PRO A 185 -4.40 21.58 7.92
N TRP A 186 -3.50 20.70 8.24
CA TRP A 186 -3.80 19.62 9.18
C TRP A 186 -4.20 20.20 10.56
N PRO A 187 -4.97 19.41 11.35
CA PRO A 187 -5.30 19.79 12.72
C PRO A 187 -4.03 19.97 13.57
N ASP A 188 -4.18 20.65 14.68
CA ASP A 188 -3.16 20.73 15.72
C ASP A 188 -3.69 20.00 16.99
N PRO A 189 -3.04 18.91 17.44
CA PRO A 189 -1.82 18.32 16.91
C PRO A 189 -2.01 17.66 15.52
N PRO A 190 -0.91 17.50 14.76
CA PRO A 190 -0.96 16.84 13.47
C PRO A 190 -1.37 15.37 13.61
N PRO A 191 -1.84 14.74 12.51
CA PRO A 191 -2.22 13.32 12.53
C PRO A 191 -1.08 12.43 13.04
N MET A 192 -1.44 11.29 13.66
CA MET A 192 -0.51 10.26 14.11
C MET A 192 0.59 10.02 13.05
N PRO A 193 1.88 10.15 13.41
CA PRO A 193 2.97 9.92 12.46
C PRO A 193 3.11 8.43 12.11
N PRO A 194 3.69 8.10 10.94
CA PRO A 194 3.83 6.71 10.50
C PRO A 194 4.63 5.82 11.45
N THR A 195 5.61 6.35 12.18
CA THR A 195 6.33 5.59 13.22
C THR A 195 5.42 5.18 14.37
N GLU A 196 4.59 6.08 14.90
CA GLU A 196 3.61 5.73 15.92
C GLU A 196 2.56 4.74 15.39
N ALA A 197 2.17 4.91 14.12
CA ALA A 197 1.26 3.96 13.48
C ALA A 197 1.88 2.56 13.35
N ALA A 198 3.16 2.45 12.98
CA ALA A 198 3.87 1.16 12.91
C ALA A 198 3.94 0.48 14.29
N ALA A 199 4.19 1.23 15.36
CA ALA A 199 4.15 0.72 16.73
C ALA A 199 2.78 0.13 17.07
N ARG A 200 1.70 0.89 16.84
CA ARG A 200 0.33 0.44 17.14
C ARG A 200 -0.11 -0.74 16.30
N VAL A 201 0.27 -0.81 15.03
CA VAL A 201 0.02 -1.98 14.17
C VAL A 201 0.56 -3.25 14.83
N ARG A 202 1.79 -3.19 15.35
CA ARG A 202 2.40 -4.33 16.04
C ARG A 202 1.79 -4.60 17.43
N GLU A 203 1.42 -3.56 18.17
CA GLU A 203 0.65 -3.69 19.43
C GLU A 203 -0.70 -4.39 19.22
N HIS A 204 -1.35 -4.16 18.10
CA HIS A 204 -2.58 -4.83 17.69
C HIS A 204 -2.37 -6.28 17.22
N GLY A 205 -1.12 -6.76 17.17
CA GLY A 205 -0.78 -8.11 16.69
C GLY A 205 -0.91 -8.29 15.18
N ILE A 206 -1.02 -7.20 14.42
CA ILE A 206 -1.10 -7.22 12.96
C ILE A 206 0.31 -7.39 12.38
N ASP A 207 0.49 -8.33 11.45
CA ASP A 207 1.77 -8.54 10.79
C ASP A 207 2.14 -7.34 9.92
N LEU A 208 3.41 -6.93 10.01
CA LEU A 208 3.93 -5.76 9.30
C LEU A 208 5.19 -6.09 8.51
N LEU A 209 5.13 -5.87 7.20
CA LEU A 209 6.29 -5.87 6.31
C LEU A 209 6.59 -4.45 5.86
N ILE A 210 7.85 -4.05 6.01
CA ILE A 210 8.39 -2.78 5.50
C ILE A 210 9.35 -3.12 4.37
N VAL A 211 9.08 -2.59 3.17
CA VAL A 211 9.91 -2.80 1.97
C VAL A 211 10.45 -1.46 1.51
N HIS A 212 11.76 -1.37 1.26
CA HIS A 212 12.37 -0.11 0.87
C HIS A 212 13.62 -0.32 0.02
N GLY A 213 13.84 0.58 -0.94
CA GLY A 213 15.01 0.53 -1.79
C GLY A 213 16.18 1.35 -1.26
N ASP A 214 17.39 0.86 -1.43
CA ASP A 214 18.60 1.62 -1.07
C ASP A 214 18.93 2.75 -2.06
N ALA A 215 18.27 2.75 -3.24
CA ALA A 215 18.36 3.79 -4.26
C ALA A 215 17.16 4.77 -4.24
N ASP A 216 16.33 4.76 -3.18
CA ASP A 216 15.18 5.66 -3.05
C ASP A 216 15.62 7.13 -2.92
N GLY A 217 15.30 7.93 -3.94
CA GLY A 217 15.64 9.37 -3.97
C GLY A 217 14.70 10.27 -3.15
N PHE A 218 13.57 9.75 -2.65
CA PHE A 218 12.59 10.49 -1.84
C PHE A 218 12.87 10.33 -0.35
N PHE A 219 12.98 9.07 0.10
CA PHE A 219 13.17 8.74 1.51
C PHE A 219 14.42 7.89 1.68
N PRO A 220 15.47 8.40 2.36
CA PRO A 220 16.68 7.61 2.64
C PRO A 220 16.39 6.49 3.66
N LEU A 221 17.33 5.57 3.81
CA LEU A 221 17.21 4.36 4.63
C LEU A 221 16.91 4.61 6.13
N ASP A 222 17.05 5.84 6.60
CA ASP A 222 16.64 6.20 7.97
C ASP A 222 15.11 6.06 8.16
N HIS A 223 14.33 6.22 7.09
CA HIS A 223 12.87 6.07 7.16
C HIS A 223 12.43 4.63 7.41
N PRO A 224 12.79 3.63 6.58
CA PRO A 224 12.37 2.25 6.83
C PRO A 224 12.95 1.69 8.13
N ARG A 225 14.17 2.09 8.51
CA ARG A 225 14.77 1.70 9.79
C ARG A 225 13.98 2.25 10.98
N ALA A 226 13.57 3.53 10.93
CA ALA A 226 12.75 4.13 11.98
C ALA A 226 11.36 3.49 12.08
N LEU A 227 10.73 3.11 10.96
CA LEU A 227 9.47 2.37 10.96
C LEU A 227 9.63 0.98 11.59
N HIS A 228 10.70 0.26 11.23
CA HIS A 228 11.00 -1.07 11.77
C HIS A 228 11.33 -1.02 13.26
N GLU A 229 12.13 -0.06 13.68
CA GLU A 229 12.49 0.15 15.08
C GLU A 229 11.27 0.51 15.94
N ALA A 230 10.37 1.34 15.41
CA ALA A 230 9.12 1.70 16.07
C ALA A 230 8.12 0.55 16.14
N GLY A 231 8.13 -0.36 15.15
CA GLY A 231 7.24 -1.53 15.07
C GLY A 231 7.97 -2.84 15.37
N PRO A 232 8.32 -3.16 16.62
CA PRO A 232 9.09 -4.36 16.94
C PRO A 232 8.38 -5.63 16.49
N GLY A 233 9.16 -6.53 15.89
CA GLY A 233 8.65 -7.77 15.27
C GLY A 233 8.08 -7.58 13.87
N SER A 234 8.18 -6.40 13.26
CA SER A 234 7.98 -6.23 11.81
C SER A 234 9.13 -6.87 11.03
N GLU A 235 8.86 -7.22 9.77
CA GLU A 235 9.92 -7.58 8.82
C GLU A 235 10.40 -6.34 8.07
N LEU A 236 11.70 -6.26 7.79
CA LEU A 236 12.30 -5.18 7.01
C LEU A 236 13.08 -5.76 5.83
N TRP A 237 12.66 -5.42 4.61
CA TRP A 237 13.37 -5.75 3.39
C TRP A 237 14.00 -4.48 2.81
N ILE A 238 15.34 -4.46 2.75
CA ILE A 238 16.09 -3.42 2.03
C ILE A 238 16.52 -4.02 0.70
N GLU A 239 15.95 -3.50 -0.39
CA GLU A 239 16.15 -4.04 -1.74
C GLU A 239 17.23 -3.27 -2.48
N PRO A 240 18.32 -3.94 -2.87
CA PRO A 240 19.42 -3.29 -3.58
C PRO A 240 18.99 -2.73 -4.94
N GLY A 241 19.34 -1.48 -5.23
CA GLY A 241 19.02 -0.81 -6.49
C GLY A 241 17.56 -0.43 -6.68
N PHE A 242 16.66 -0.81 -5.76
CA PHE A 242 15.28 -0.40 -5.83
C PHE A 242 15.16 1.10 -5.57
N GLY A 243 14.47 1.80 -6.46
CA GLY A 243 14.19 3.22 -6.35
C GLY A 243 12.96 3.49 -5.49
N HIS A 244 12.05 4.36 -5.97
CA HIS A 244 10.90 4.80 -5.19
C HIS A 244 9.59 4.19 -5.68
N ALA A 245 8.92 3.47 -4.80
CA ALA A 245 7.53 3.02 -4.89
C ALA A 245 7.15 2.37 -6.24
N GLU A 246 5.91 2.58 -6.71
CA GLU A 246 5.36 1.96 -7.93
C GLU A 246 6.17 2.26 -9.19
N GLY A 247 6.92 3.39 -9.16
CA GLY A 247 7.71 3.83 -10.30
C GLY A 247 8.95 3.01 -10.57
N ALA A 248 9.43 2.27 -9.58
CA ALA A 248 10.71 1.57 -9.64
C ALA A 248 10.63 0.10 -9.22
N ILE A 249 9.46 -0.38 -8.76
CA ILE A 249 9.31 -1.75 -8.27
C ILE A 249 9.40 -2.74 -9.43
N GLU A 250 10.22 -3.78 -9.26
CA GLU A 250 10.36 -4.87 -10.22
C GLU A 250 9.32 -5.97 -9.95
N GLU A 251 8.96 -6.72 -11.00
CA GLU A 251 7.93 -7.77 -10.95
C GLU A 251 8.22 -8.83 -9.89
N GLU A 252 9.47 -9.24 -9.78
CA GLU A 252 9.89 -10.26 -8.81
C GLU A 252 9.65 -9.78 -7.36
N LEU A 253 9.92 -8.52 -7.06
CA LEU A 253 9.64 -7.97 -5.73
C LEU A 253 8.14 -7.91 -5.45
N VAL A 254 7.31 -7.59 -6.46
CA VAL A 254 5.85 -7.62 -6.31
C VAL A 254 5.36 -9.03 -5.99
N ARG A 255 5.86 -10.06 -6.70
CA ARG A 255 5.51 -11.47 -6.41
C ARG A 255 5.94 -11.90 -5.01
N ARG A 256 7.14 -11.52 -4.58
CA ARG A 256 7.60 -11.81 -3.21
C ARG A 256 6.70 -11.15 -2.16
N ILE A 257 6.25 -9.92 -2.39
CA ILE A 257 5.26 -9.23 -1.54
C ILE A 257 3.94 -10.02 -1.55
N GLY A 258 3.45 -10.43 -2.71
CA GLY A 258 2.25 -11.27 -2.84
C GLY A 258 2.37 -12.57 -2.03
N THR A 259 3.43 -13.32 -2.21
CA THR A 259 3.70 -14.55 -1.46
C THR A 259 3.76 -14.29 0.05
N TRP A 260 4.38 -13.19 0.49
CA TRP A 260 4.39 -12.81 1.91
C TRP A 260 2.97 -12.53 2.43
N ALA A 261 2.16 -11.82 1.66
CA ALA A 261 0.78 -11.47 2.03
C ALA A 261 -0.12 -12.71 2.18
N MET A 262 0.14 -13.76 1.41
CA MET A 262 -0.60 -15.03 1.47
C MET A 262 -0.24 -15.88 2.69
N GLN A 263 0.93 -15.69 3.27
CA GLN A 263 1.34 -16.46 4.45
C GLN A 263 0.65 -15.89 5.69
N GLY A 264 -0.20 -16.68 6.36
CA GLY A 264 -0.96 -16.26 7.55
C GLY A 264 -0.07 -15.98 8.78
N ALA A 265 -0.68 -15.43 9.83
CA ALA A 265 -0.08 -15.20 11.15
C ALA A 265 0.43 -16.51 11.77
N GLY A 266 1.61 -16.93 11.40
CA GLY A 266 2.28 -18.14 11.91
C GLY A 266 3.79 -17.98 12.02
N ARG A 267 4.32 -16.79 11.73
CA ARG A 267 5.78 -16.55 11.66
C ARG A 267 6.45 -16.22 12.99
N GLY A 268 5.77 -16.40 14.12
CA GLY A 268 6.32 -16.10 15.45
C GLY A 268 7.10 -17.20 16.15
N ALA A 269 7.38 -18.33 15.49
CA ALA A 269 8.20 -19.40 16.04
C ALA A 269 9.33 -19.76 15.08
N SER A 270 10.46 -19.05 15.16
CA SER A 270 11.73 -19.63 14.72
C SER A 270 11.90 -20.95 15.46
N PRO A 271 12.20 -22.09 14.80
CA PRO A 271 12.57 -23.29 15.51
C PRO A 271 13.87 -22.97 16.29
N GLU A 272 13.79 -23.05 17.60
CA GLU A 272 15.00 -23.10 18.45
C GLU A 272 15.90 -24.17 17.88
N LEU A 273 17.08 -23.78 17.41
CA LEU A 273 18.17 -24.71 17.12
C LEU A 273 18.59 -25.33 18.44
N SER A 274 17.92 -26.43 18.80
CA SER A 274 18.41 -27.33 19.82
C SER A 274 19.57 -28.14 19.22
N GLY A 275 20.77 -27.84 19.64
CA GLY A 275 22.00 -28.55 19.42
C GLY A 275 22.92 -28.35 20.57
#